data_fc11419277e7db99f6bd374fcbef3781
#
_entry.id   fc11419277e7db99f6bd374fcbef3781
#
_cell.length_a   1.000
_cell.length_b   1.000
_cell.length_c   1.000
_cell.angle_alpha   90.00
_cell.angle_beta   90.00
_cell.angle_gamma   90.00
#
_symmetry.space_group_name_H-M   'P 1'
#
loop_
_entity.id
_entity.type
_entity.pdbx_description
1 polymer ?
#
loop_
_entity_poly.entity_id
_entity_poly.type
_entity_poly.pdbx_seq_one_letter_code
_entity_poly.pdbx_strand_id
1 'polypeptide(L)' 'DEHYWHELNEFRVINKNGVDLGVVNYLVDTGSNNVLVTKGGKEHWIPYIEPYLVSVDKQNRVITVDWDENF' A
#
# COMPACT_ATOMS: atom_id res chain seq x y z
N ASP A 1 -15.94 0.21 0.94
CA ASP A 1 -16.51 -1.03 0.93
C ASP A 1 -15.59 -2.08 0.46
N GLU A 2 -16.07 -3.28 0.44
CA GLU A 2 -15.20 -4.41 0.22
C GLU A 2 -14.61 -4.43 -1.16
N HIS A 3 -15.34 -4.00 -2.14
CA HIS A 3 -14.81 -4.07 -3.48
C HIS A 3 -13.72 -3.06 -3.75
N TYR A 4 -13.53 -2.07 -2.90
CA TYR A 4 -12.42 -1.23 -3.00
C TYR A 4 -11.16 -2.00 -2.85
N TRP A 5 -11.15 -2.94 -1.90
CA TRP A 5 -9.97 -3.68 -1.56
C TRP A 5 -9.61 -4.65 -2.66
N HIS A 6 -10.61 -5.15 -3.36
CA HIS A 6 -10.36 -5.96 -4.55
C HIS A 6 -9.66 -5.15 -5.63
N GLU A 7 -10.05 -3.89 -5.77
CA GLU A 7 -9.44 -3.05 -6.79
C GLU A 7 -7.96 -2.82 -6.52
N LEU A 8 -7.57 -2.80 -5.25
CA LEU A 8 -6.17 -2.55 -4.89
C LEU A 8 -5.34 -3.81 -4.81
N ASN A 9 -5.98 -4.96 -4.92
CA ASN A 9 -5.27 -6.23 -4.78
C ASN A 9 -4.18 -6.36 -5.84
N GLU A 10 -2.97 -6.68 -5.38
CA GLU A 10 -1.82 -6.88 -6.26
C GLU A 10 -1.32 -5.62 -6.95
N PHE A 11 -1.75 -4.46 -6.48
CA PHE A 11 -1.13 -3.22 -6.94
C PHE A 11 0.32 -3.19 -6.46
N ARG A 12 1.19 -2.64 -7.29
CA ARG A 12 2.59 -2.45 -6.91
C ARG A 12 2.68 -1.30 -5.93
N VAL A 13 3.47 -1.47 -4.87
CA VAL A 13 3.66 -0.43 -3.87
C VAL A 13 5.09 0.06 -3.95
N ILE A 14 5.25 1.36 -4.10
CA ILE A 14 6.58 1.99 -4.14
C ILE A 14 6.59 3.14 -3.15
N ASN A 15 7.77 3.51 -2.69
CA ASN A 15 7.87 4.67 -1.83
C ASN A 15 8.23 5.91 -2.65
N LYS A 16 8.36 7.05 -1.97
CA LYS A 16 8.64 8.32 -2.65
C LYS A 16 9.97 8.32 -3.36
N ASN A 17 10.88 7.45 -2.96
CA ASN A 17 12.18 7.32 -3.60
C ASN A 17 12.16 6.37 -4.79
N GLY A 18 11.01 5.79 -5.08
CA GLY A 18 10.87 4.86 -6.17
C GLY A 18 11.30 3.44 -5.83
N VAL A 19 11.50 3.16 -4.56
CA VAL A 19 11.89 1.81 -4.13
C VAL A 19 10.66 0.92 -4.08
N ASP A 20 10.80 -0.27 -4.66
CA ASP A 20 9.72 -1.25 -4.72
C ASP A 20 9.55 -1.89 -3.35
N LEU A 21 8.38 -1.71 -2.75
CA LEU A 21 8.07 -2.29 -1.45
C LEU A 21 7.28 -3.59 -1.57
N GLY A 22 7.03 -4.05 -2.80
CA GLY A 22 6.27 -5.26 -3.05
C GLY A 22 4.92 -4.95 -3.67
N VAL A 23 3.99 -5.87 -3.47
CA VAL A 23 2.63 -5.70 -3.99
C VAL A 23 1.65 -5.79 -2.83
N VAL A 24 0.46 -5.26 -3.03
CA VAL A 24 -0.58 -5.32 -2.02
C VAL A 24 -0.99 -6.77 -1.79
N ASN A 25 -0.92 -7.20 -0.55
CA ASN A 25 -1.41 -8.51 -0.16
C ASN A 25 -2.88 -8.41 0.27
N TYR A 26 -3.13 -7.51 1.22
CA TYR A 26 -4.50 -7.24 1.68
C TYR A 26 -4.51 -5.95 2.48
N LEU A 27 -5.70 -5.51 2.81
CA LEU A 27 -5.90 -4.36 3.69
C LEU A 27 -6.51 -4.85 4.99
N VAL A 28 -6.03 -4.30 6.10
CA VAL A 28 -6.52 -4.64 7.42
C VAL A 28 -7.33 -3.47 7.93
N ASP A 29 -8.54 -3.75 8.40
CA ASP A 29 -9.38 -2.73 9.02
C ASP A 29 -9.16 -2.81 10.52
N THR A 30 -8.55 -1.75 11.07
CA THR A 30 -8.25 -1.71 12.50
C THR A 30 -9.34 -1.02 13.30
N GLY A 31 -10.42 -0.63 12.64
CA GLY A 31 -11.49 0.10 13.30
C GLY A 31 -11.35 1.60 13.21
N SER A 32 -10.12 2.09 13.25
CA SER A 32 -9.86 3.52 13.11
C SER A 32 -9.35 3.84 11.71
N ASN A 33 -8.42 3.04 11.23
CA ASN A 33 -7.77 3.25 9.94
C ASN A 33 -7.60 1.91 9.26
N ASN A 34 -7.38 1.97 7.96
CA ASN A 34 -6.98 0.78 7.22
C ASN A 34 -5.46 0.73 7.16
N VAL A 35 -4.93 -0.48 7.12
CA VAL A 35 -3.49 -0.70 6.99
C VAL A 35 -3.25 -1.54 5.76
N LEU A 36 -2.36 -1.07 4.90
CA LEU A 36 -1.98 -1.75 3.68
C LEU A 36 -0.85 -2.72 4.02
N VAL A 37 -1.04 -4.00 3.73
CA VAL A 37 -0.03 -5.01 3.99
C VAL A 37 0.53 -5.47 2.66
N THR A 38 1.86 -5.44 2.52
CA THR A 38 2.52 -5.82 1.29
C THR A 38 3.12 -7.22 1.39
N LYS A 39 3.40 -7.80 0.23
CA LYS A 39 4.07 -9.10 0.14
C LYS A 39 5.08 -9.05 -1.01
N GLY A 40 5.82 -10.11 -1.19
CA GLY A 40 6.82 -10.18 -2.26
C GLY A 40 8.18 -9.75 -1.79
N GLY A 41 8.52 -10.10 -0.58
CA GLY A 41 9.78 -9.75 0.05
C GLY A 41 9.50 -9.44 1.49
N LYS A 42 9.99 -8.31 1.96
CA LYS A 42 9.70 -7.89 3.31
C LYS A 42 8.25 -7.42 3.40
N GLU A 43 7.55 -7.88 4.41
CA GLU A 43 6.19 -7.46 4.64
C GLU A 43 6.18 -6.09 5.30
N HIS A 44 5.40 -5.17 4.75
CA HIS A 44 5.26 -3.82 5.30
C HIS A 44 3.82 -3.59 5.70
N TRP A 45 3.61 -2.96 6.84
CA TRP A 45 2.29 -2.58 7.35
C TRP A 45 2.20 -1.07 7.30
N ILE A 46 1.65 -0.56 6.21
CA ILE A 46 1.67 0.87 5.91
C ILE A 46 0.29 1.44 6.16
N PRO A 47 0.15 2.45 7.04
CA PRO A 47 -1.16 3.07 7.24
C PRO A 47 -1.68 3.66 5.94
N TYR A 48 -2.91 3.34 5.58
CA TYR A 48 -3.51 3.77 4.33
C TYR A 48 -4.20 5.11 4.53
N ILE A 49 -3.46 6.09 5.02
CA ILE A 49 -3.95 7.44 5.30
C ILE A 49 -2.81 8.42 5.06
N GLU A 50 -3.17 9.70 4.90
CA GLU A 50 -2.16 10.74 4.83
C GLU A 50 -1.50 10.90 6.18
N PRO A 51 -0.22 11.26 6.22
CA PRO A 51 0.65 11.57 5.10
C PRO A 51 1.34 10.37 4.47
N TYR A 52 1.05 9.18 4.95
CA TYR A 52 1.74 7.97 4.48
C TYR A 52 1.31 7.60 3.07
N LEU A 53 0.01 7.73 2.78
CA LEU A 53 -0.49 7.44 1.45
C LEU A 53 -0.30 8.68 0.58
N VAL A 54 0.54 8.58 -0.44
CA VAL A 54 0.85 9.71 -1.31
C VAL A 54 -0.11 9.74 -2.49
N SER A 55 -0.20 8.64 -3.22
CA SER A 55 -1.08 8.59 -4.39
C SER A 55 -1.41 7.16 -4.75
N VAL A 56 -2.51 7.00 -5.48
CA VAL A 56 -2.93 5.72 -6.00
C VAL A 56 -3.18 5.89 -7.49
N ASP A 57 -2.45 5.14 -8.30
CA ASP A 57 -2.60 5.17 -9.75
C ASP A 57 -3.30 3.89 -10.17
N LYS A 58 -4.60 3.97 -10.39
CA LYS A 58 -5.38 2.80 -10.74
C LYS A 58 -5.10 2.33 -12.14
N GLN A 59 -4.71 3.24 -12.99
CA GLN A 59 -4.45 2.91 -14.40
C GLN A 59 -3.22 2.04 -14.54
N ASN A 60 -2.17 2.38 -13.81
CA ASN A 60 -0.92 1.63 -13.85
C ASN A 60 -0.80 0.65 -12.69
N ARG A 61 -1.78 0.64 -11.80
CA ARG A 61 -1.84 -0.24 -10.64
C ARG A 61 -0.61 -0.06 -9.75
N VAL A 62 -0.36 1.21 -9.40
CA VAL A 62 0.77 1.58 -8.56
C VAL A 62 0.28 2.43 -7.41
N ILE A 63 0.73 2.11 -6.21
CA ILE A 63 0.45 2.91 -5.02
C ILE A 63 1.77 3.48 -4.54
N THR A 64 1.81 4.81 -4.38
CA THR A 64 2.99 5.49 -3.87
C THR A 64 2.74 5.86 -2.41
N VAL A 65 3.72 5.55 -1.57
CA VAL A 65 3.60 5.80 -0.13
C VAL A 65 4.86 6.51 0.38
N ASP A 66 4.70 7.19 1.50
CA ASP A 66 5.81 7.82 2.21
C ASP A 66 6.26 6.85 3.30
N TRP A 67 7.07 5.89 2.91
CA TRP A 67 7.45 4.80 3.80
C TRP A 67 8.89 4.39 3.53
N ASP A 68 9.62 4.15 4.60
CA ASP A 68 11.02 3.76 4.49
C ASP A 68 11.09 2.26 4.18
N GLU A 69 11.86 1.90 3.17
CA GLU A 69 11.95 0.50 2.77
C GLU A 69 12.62 -0.35 3.85
N ASN A 70 13.32 0.28 4.78
CA ASN A 70 13.98 -0.41 5.87
C ASN A 70 13.16 -0.48 7.14
N PHE A 71 11.97 0.07 7.11
CA PHE A 71 11.17 0.23 8.31
C PHE A 71 10.41 -1.06 8.68
#